data_7952b9c59b44b1a33062b981dc586146
#
_entry.id   7952b9c59b44b1a33062b981dc586146
#
_cell.length_a   1.000
_cell.length_b   1.000
_cell.length_c   1.000
_cell.angle_alpha   90.00
_cell.angle_beta   90.00
_cell.angle_gamma   90.00
#
_symmetry.space_group_name_H-M   'P 1'
#
loop_
_entity.id
_entity.type
_entity.pdbx_description
1 polymer ?
#
loop_
_entity_poly.entity_id
_entity_poly.type
_entity_poly.pdbx_seq_one_letter_code
_entity_poly.pdbx_strand_id
1 'polypeptide(L)'
;MISYWQIISNGIAPVPEYTKESIINTINPSPEEINILTTTFGLPEDLIADVLDLDERSRIEFEDDFLFMILRIPVINKEEGIPFTTIPMGVFIKDQNIFVVCQKENQVINGFFNKQMRRKFFPQNKVDLVLYLFLHANNLYHHYLKEINTQTNMVEKDLERSIRNRELQS
;
A
#
# COMPACT_ATOMS: atom_id res chain seq x y z
N MET A 1 8.82 -10.93 3.40
CA MET A 1 10.23 -10.64 3.02
C MET A 1 10.56 -9.21 3.41
N ILE A 2 11.63 -9.02 4.19
CA ILE A 2 12.14 -7.70 4.60
C ILE A 2 13.16 -7.21 3.56
N SER A 3 13.07 -5.93 3.19
CA SER A 3 14.04 -5.23 2.36
C SER A 3 14.35 -3.84 2.92
N TYR A 4 15.58 -3.39 2.73
CA TYR A 4 16.08 -2.14 3.26
C TYR A 4 16.38 -1.15 2.14
N TRP A 5 16.04 0.12 2.38
CA TRP A 5 16.15 1.21 1.41
C TRP A 5 16.67 2.47 2.08
N GLN A 6 17.31 3.32 1.31
CA GLN A 6 17.84 4.62 1.75
C GLN A 6 17.32 5.75 0.86
N ILE A 7 17.11 6.91 1.46
CA ILE A 7 16.89 8.15 0.71
C ILE A 7 18.21 8.59 0.11
N ILE A 8 18.23 8.84 -1.19
CA ILE A 8 19.36 9.34 -1.95
C ILE A 8 19.00 10.66 -2.64
N SER A 9 19.95 11.34 -3.26
CA SER A 9 19.76 12.67 -3.88
C SER A 9 18.63 12.71 -4.94
N ASN A 10 18.33 11.61 -5.60
CA ASN A 10 17.34 11.52 -6.67
C ASN A 10 16.27 10.45 -6.43
N GLY A 11 15.93 10.18 -5.17
CA GLY A 11 14.88 9.23 -4.80
C GLY A 11 15.25 8.31 -3.65
N ILE A 12 14.98 7.02 -3.81
CA ILE A 12 15.34 5.97 -2.87
C ILE A 12 16.11 4.86 -3.59
N ALA A 13 16.99 4.17 -2.87
CA ALA A 13 17.76 3.06 -3.40
C ALA A 13 17.78 1.88 -2.42
N PRO A 14 17.77 0.63 -2.92
CA PRO A 14 17.92 -0.54 -2.07
C PRO A 14 19.34 -0.62 -1.49
N VAL A 15 19.42 -1.12 -0.26
CA VAL A 15 20.69 -1.43 0.41
C VAL A 15 20.67 -2.87 0.90
N PRO A 16 21.82 -3.57 0.96
CA PRO A 16 21.86 -5.00 1.24
C PRO A 16 21.52 -5.35 2.69
N GLU A 17 21.71 -4.41 3.60
CA GLU A 17 21.50 -4.59 5.04
C GLU A 17 21.00 -3.31 5.69
N TYR A 18 20.52 -3.43 6.93
CA TYR A 18 20.06 -2.29 7.70
C TYR A 18 21.18 -1.29 7.97
N THR A 19 20.87 -0.02 7.75
CA THR A 19 21.66 1.13 8.16
C THR A 19 20.76 2.15 8.87
N LYS A 20 21.32 3.08 9.61
CA LYS A 20 20.52 4.15 10.25
C LYS A 20 19.71 4.93 9.22
N GLU A 21 18.51 5.38 9.62
CA GLU A 21 17.61 6.17 8.78
C GLU A 21 17.12 5.40 7.54
N SER A 22 16.94 4.09 7.69
CA SER A 22 16.43 3.23 6.63
C SER A 22 14.92 3.31 6.46
N ILE A 23 14.49 2.99 5.26
CA ILE A 23 13.12 2.59 4.97
C ILE A 23 13.12 1.06 4.97
N ILE A 24 12.34 0.45 5.87
CA ILE A 24 12.25 -0.98 6.03
C ILE A 24 10.90 -1.44 5.47
N ASN A 25 10.93 -2.08 4.32
CA ASN A 25 9.74 -2.60 3.66
C ASN A 25 9.58 -4.08 3.95
N THR A 26 8.42 -4.46 4.50
CA THR A 26 8.11 -5.84 4.90
C THR A 26 6.80 -6.28 4.28
N ILE A 27 6.88 -7.27 3.39
CA ILE A 27 5.70 -7.84 2.72
C ILE A 27 5.58 -9.31 3.11
N ASN A 28 4.38 -9.71 3.53
CA ASN A 28 4.07 -11.08 3.96
C ASN A 28 5.14 -11.63 4.92
N PRO A 29 5.32 -11.00 6.09
CA PRO A 29 6.40 -11.36 7.01
C PRO A 29 6.24 -12.78 7.54
N SER A 30 7.36 -13.50 7.60
CA SER A 30 7.44 -14.76 8.34
C SER A 30 7.45 -14.50 9.86
N PRO A 31 7.19 -15.53 10.71
CA PRO A 31 7.33 -15.38 12.16
C PRO A 31 8.71 -14.87 12.59
N GLU A 32 9.77 -15.30 11.91
CA GLU A 32 11.15 -14.84 12.16
C GLU A 32 11.31 -13.36 11.81
N GLU A 33 10.71 -12.91 10.72
CA GLU A 33 10.74 -11.50 10.31
C GLU A 33 9.90 -10.62 11.26
N ILE A 34 8.77 -11.09 11.76
CA ILE A 34 8.00 -10.42 12.82
C ILE A 34 8.85 -10.30 14.09
N ASN A 35 9.55 -11.37 14.46
CA ASN A 35 10.46 -11.33 15.60
C ASN A 35 11.60 -10.31 15.42
N ILE A 36 12.14 -10.13 14.22
CA ILE A 36 13.12 -9.07 13.94
C ILE A 36 12.49 -7.68 14.14
N LEU A 37 11.30 -7.44 13.60
CA LEU A 37 10.61 -6.17 13.76
C LEU A 37 10.34 -5.82 15.22
N THR A 38 9.97 -6.82 16.04
CA THR A 38 9.65 -6.61 17.45
C THR A 38 10.87 -6.52 18.36
N THR A 39 11.84 -7.44 18.23
CA THR A 39 12.99 -7.52 19.14
C THR A 39 14.14 -6.59 18.72
N THR A 40 14.43 -6.46 17.44
CA THR A 40 15.54 -5.63 16.95
C THR A 40 15.12 -4.16 16.84
N PHE A 41 13.92 -3.90 16.31
CA PHE A 41 13.44 -2.54 16.06
C PHE A 41 12.44 -2.03 17.10
N GLY A 42 11.96 -2.91 17.99
CA GLY A 42 11.05 -2.52 19.08
C GLY A 42 9.65 -2.12 18.62
N LEU A 43 9.19 -2.62 17.47
CA LEU A 43 7.80 -2.37 17.03
C LEU A 43 6.84 -3.22 17.87
N PRO A 44 5.69 -2.68 18.29
CA PRO A 44 4.68 -3.42 19.02
C PRO A 44 4.10 -4.58 18.18
N GLU A 45 4.11 -5.78 18.74
CA GLU A 45 3.65 -6.99 18.04
C GLU A 45 2.15 -6.95 17.74
N ASP A 46 1.35 -6.39 18.64
CA ASP A 46 -0.08 -6.19 18.48
C ASP A 46 -0.42 -5.28 17.29
N LEU A 47 0.33 -4.18 17.12
CA LEU A 47 0.15 -3.28 15.98
C LEU A 47 0.59 -3.93 14.65
N ILE A 48 1.62 -4.78 14.67
CA ILE A 48 1.99 -5.58 13.50
C ILE A 48 0.86 -6.57 13.17
N ALA A 49 0.30 -7.24 14.18
CA ALA A 49 -0.82 -8.15 14.00
C ALA A 49 -2.06 -7.46 13.40
N ASP A 50 -2.36 -6.24 13.87
CA ASP A 50 -3.44 -5.42 13.30
C ASP A 50 -3.22 -5.12 11.81
N VAL A 51 -2.02 -4.75 11.41
CA VAL A 51 -1.70 -4.52 9.98
C VAL A 51 -1.90 -5.78 9.13
N LEU A 52 -1.64 -6.95 9.71
CA LEU A 52 -1.76 -8.23 9.02
C LEU A 52 -3.20 -8.78 9.02
N ASP A 53 -4.11 -8.17 9.77
CA ASP A 53 -5.55 -8.45 9.69
C ASP A 53 -6.18 -7.69 8.51
N LEU A 54 -6.67 -8.43 7.49
CA LEU A 54 -7.24 -7.84 6.30
C LEU A 54 -8.50 -6.99 6.53
N ASP A 55 -9.17 -7.17 7.66
CA ASP A 55 -10.38 -6.43 8.04
C ASP A 55 -10.09 -5.18 8.88
N GLU A 56 -8.83 -4.94 9.25
CA GLU A 56 -8.44 -3.83 10.09
C GLU A 56 -8.73 -2.47 9.43
N ARG A 57 -9.06 -1.49 10.27
CA ARG A 57 -9.50 -0.16 9.82
C ARG A 57 -8.35 0.84 9.79
N SER A 58 -8.48 1.82 8.89
CA SER A 58 -7.54 2.96 8.84
C SER A 58 -7.60 3.76 10.13
N ARG A 59 -6.43 4.07 10.70
CA ARG A 59 -6.27 4.93 11.86
C ARG A 59 -4.85 5.46 11.98
N ILE A 60 -4.66 6.43 12.86
CA ILE A 60 -3.36 6.97 13.22
C ILE A 60 -3.24 6.98 14.74
N GLU A 61 -2.09 6.58 15.24
CA GLU A 61 -1.77 6.55 16.67
C GLU A 61 -0.43 7.24 16.90
N PHE A 62 -0.39 8.06 17.94
CA PHE A 62 0.82 8.75 18.41
C PHE A 62 1.22 8.18 19.76
N GLU A 63 2.40 7.61 19.82
CA GLU A 63 3.03 7.14 21.04
C GLU A 63 4.27 8.01 21.35
N ASP A 64 4.82 7.88 22.54
CA ASP A 64 5.94 8.74 22.99
C ASP A 64 7.18 8.60 22.08
N ASP A 65 7.42 7.42 21.50
CA ASP A 65 8.63 7.10 20.75
C ASP A 65 8.38 6.69 19.29
N PHE A 66 7.11 6.59 18.86
CA PHE A 66 6.78 6.29 17.47
C PHE A 66 5.42 6.87 17.03
N LEU A 67 5.29 7.03 15.71
CA LEU A 67 4.04 7.29 15.02
C LEU A 67 3.64 6.04 14.24
N PHE A 68 2.38 5.63 14.40
CA PHE A 68 1.80 4.49 13.68
C PHE A 68 0.60 4.92 12.86
N MET A 69 0.50 4.40 11.64
CA MET A 69 -0.63 4.64 10.75
C MET A 69 -1.03 3.36 10.04
N ILE A 70 -2.32 3.10 9.95
CA ILE A 70 -2.89 2.13 9.01
C ILE A 70 -3.64 2.89 7.92
N LEU A 71 -3.26 2.65 6.68
CA LEU A 71 -3.97 3.12 5.49
C LEU A 71 -4.51 1.90 4.74
N ARG A 72 -5.77 1.94 4.36
CA ARG A 72 -6.29 0.93 3.43
C ARG A 72 -5.90 1.33 2.02
N ILE A 73 -5.25 0.42 1.31
CA ILE A 73 -4.74 0.65 -0.05
C ILE A 73 -5.50 -0.21 -1.07
N PRO A 74 -5.69 0.28 -2.30
CA PRO A 74 -6.41 -0.46 -3.32
C PRO A 74 -5.53 -1.56 -3.91
N VAL A 75 -6.12 -2.73 -4.10
CA VAL A 75 -5.46 -3.87 -4.74
C VAL A 75 -6.38 -4.54 -5.77
N ILE A 76 -5.78 -5.14 -6.79
CA ILE A 76 -6.50 -5.96 -7.74
C ILE A 76 -6.85 -7.29 -7.06
N ASN A 77 -8.14 -7.60 -7.03
CA ASN A 77 -8.63 -8.90 -6.58
C ASN A 77 -8.72 -9.85 -7.78
N LYS A 78 -8.11 -11.02 -7.66
CA LYS A 78 -8.16 -12.06 -8.69
C LYS A 78 -9.36 -13.00 -8.54
N GLU A 79 -10.16 -12.83 -7.51
CA GLU A 79 -11.37 -13.59 -7.29
C GLU A 79 -12.48 -13.14 -8.25
N GLU A 80 -13.29 -14.09 -8.72
CA GLU A 80 -14.40 -13.82 -9.64
C GLU A 80 -15.42 -12.87 -9.01
N GLY A 81 -15.85 -11.87 -9.75
CA GLY A 81 -16.98 -10.98 -9.42
C GLY A 81 -16.60 -9.66 -8.74
N ILE A 82 -15.45 -9.53 -8.12
CA ILE A 82 -15.00 -8.29 -7.46
C ILE A 82 -13.56 -7.98 -7.90
N PRO A 83 -13.37 -7.15 -8.95
CA PRO A 83 -12.04 -6.94 -9.54
C PRO A 83 -11.09 -6.15 -8.64
N PHE A 84 -11.62 -5.38 -7.68
CA PHE A 84 -10.83 -4.54 -6.78
C PHE A 84 -11.28 -4.71 -5.34
N THR A 85 -10.34 -4.63 -4.42
CA THR A 85 -10.57 -4.59 -2.98
C THR A 85 -9.55 -3.69 -2.31
N THR A 86 -9.59 -3.58 -0.99
CA THR A 86 -8.58 -2.86 -0.22
C THR A 86 -7.98 -3.73 0.86
N ILE A 87 -6.71 -3.51 1.15
CA ILE A 87 -5.99 -4.16 2.24
C ILE A 87 -5.31 -3.14 3.13
N PRO A 88 -5.06 -3.43 4.41
CA PRO A 88 -4.28 -2.58 5.29
C PRO A 88 -2.81 -2.50 4.86
N MET A 89 -2.24 -1.31 4.95
CA MET A 89 -0.81 -1.04 4.91
C MET A 89 -0.44 -0.28 6.16
N GLY A 90 0.46 -0.82 6.98
CA GLY A 90 0.98 -0.16 8.16
C GLY A 90 2.22 0.66 7.86
N VAL A 91 2.29 1.85 8.43
CA VAL A 91 3.48 2.71 8.40
C VAL A 91 3.84 3.06 9.83
N PHE A 92 5.07 2.74 10.24
CA PHE A 92 5.64 3.16 11.51
C PHE A 92 6.79 4.13 11.25
N ILE A 93 6.86 5.19 12.04
CA ILE A 93 8.02 6.08 12.09
C ILE A 93 8.60 6.00 13.49
N LYS A 94 9.77 5.40 13.61
CA LYS A 94 10.46 5.16 14.89
C LYS A 94 11.97 5.23 14.70
N ASP A 95 12.68 5.84 15.67
CA ASP A 95 14.15 5.92 15.69
C ASP A 95 14.75 6.38 14.34
N GLN A 96 14.12 7.37 13.73
CA GLN A 96 14.48 7.90 12.41
C GLN A 96 14.32 6.90 11.24
N ASN A 97 13.72 5.75 11.46
CA ASN A 97 13.38 4.78 10.43
C ASN A 97 11.91 4.89 10.03
N ILE A 98 11.61 4.47 8.80
CA ILE A 98 10.24 4.25 8.34
C ILE A 98 10.08 2.76 8.07
N PHE A 99 9.04 2.19 8.65
CA PHE A 99 8.65 0.80 8.41
C PHE A 99 7.36 0.80 7.60
N VAL A 100 7.35 0.08 6.51
CA VAL A 100 6.16 -0.17 5.70
C VAL A 100 5.86 -1.65 5.79
N VAL A 101 4.70 -2.02 6.30
CA VAL A 101 4.30 -3.42 6.52
C VAL A 101 3.01 -3.70 5.76
N CYS A 102 2.95 -4.81 5.05
CA CYS A 102 1.75 -5.24 4.34
C CYS A 102 1.68 -6.77 4.29
N GLN A 103 0.48 -7.32 4.36
CA GLN A 103 0.28 -8.77 4.30
C GLN A 103 0.54 -9.36 2.90
N LYS A 104 0.23 -8.61 1.84
CA LYS A 104 0.32 -9.11 0.45
C LYS A 104 1.11 -8.15 -0.43
N GLU A 105 1.78 -8.70 -1.42
CA GLU A 105 2.31 -7.89 -2.52
C GLU A 105 1.17 -7.12 -3.21
N ASN A 106 1.44 -5.89 -3.58
CA ASN A 106 0.46 -5.00 -4.18
C ASN A 106 1.13 -3.93 -5.05
N GLN A 107 0.34 -3.31 -5.90
CA GLN A 107 0.84 -2.31 -6.85
C GLN A 107 1.23 -0.99 -6.18
N VAL A 108 0.67 -0.65 -5.02
CA VAL A 108 1.06 0.56 -4.29
C VAL A 108 2.52 0.46 -3.86
N ILE A 109 2.88 -0.61 -3.14
CA ILE A 109 4.24 -0.82 -2.64
C ILE A 109 5.20 -1.11 -3.80
N ASN A 110 4.85 -2.01 -4.71
CA ASN A 110 5.70 -2.36 -5.83
C ASN A 110 5.99 -1.16 -6.74
N GLY A 111 4.99 -0.32 -7.03
CA GLY A 111 5.16 0.89 -7.81
C GLY A 111 6.00 1.94 -7.07
N PHE A 112 5.78 2.12 -5.76
CA PHE A 112 6.54 3.06 -4.95
C PHE A 112 8.04 2.74 -4.91
N PHE A 113 8.39 1.47 -4.76
CA PHE A 113 9.78 1.00 -4.76
C PHE A 113 10.34 0.72 -6.16
N ASN A 114 9.56 0.86 -7.22
CA ASN A 114 9.98 0.63 -8.59
C ASN A 114 10.88 1.78 -9.12
N LYS A 115 11.83 1.44 -9.99
CA LYS A 115 12.77 2.38 -10.60
C LYS A 115 12.09 3.51 -11.39
N GLN A 116 10.97 3.26 -12.05
CA GLN A 116 10.26 4.26 -12.84
C GLN A 116 9.58 5.33 -11.97
N MET A 117 9.04 4.95 -10.84
CA MET A 117 8.45 5.90 -9.89
C MET A 117 9.51 6.74 -9.19
N ARG A 118 10.68 6.18 -8.91
CA ARG A 118 11.81 6.87 -8.29
C ARG A 118 12.33 8.07 -9.09
N ARG A 119 12.21 8.05 -10.41
CA ARG A 119 12.66 9.16 -11.28
C ARG A 119 11.84 10.45 -11.14
N LYS A 120 10.63 10.36 -10.59
CA LYS A 120 9.71 11.50 -10.39
C LYS A 120 9.61 11.95 -8.92
N PHE A 121 10.51 11.47 -8.09
CA PHE A 121 10.36 11.47 -6.66
C PHE A 121 11.64 11.96 -5.99
N PHE A 122 11.56 13.07 -5.28
CA PHE A 122 12.69 13.72 -4.62
C PHE A 122 12.36 14.00 -3.15
N PRO A 123 12.26 12.95 -2.28
CA PRO A 123 11.97 13.17 -0.89
C PRO A 123 13.12 13.92 -0.22
N GLN A 124 12.79 14.98 0.50
CA GLN A 124 13.76 15.75 1.28
C GLN A 124 13.90 15.21 2.70
N ASN A 125 12.87 14.52 3.19
CA ASN A 125 12.79 13.98 4.54
C ASN A 125 11.78 12.82 4.59
N LYS A 126 11.62 12.23 5.79
CA LYS A 126 10.72 11.08 6.01
C LYS A 126 9.25 11.43 5.83
N VAL A 127 8.85 12.64 6.20
CA VAL A 127 7.46 13.09 6.03
C VAL A 127 7.11 13.17 4.55
N ASP A 128 7.99 13.74 3.73
CA ASP A 128 7.82 13.77 2.29
C ASP A 128 7.65 12.36 1.72
N LEU A 129 8.45 11.41 2.18
CA LEU A 129 8.38 10.02 1.74
C LEU A 129 7.03 9.39 2.04
N VAL A 130 6.51 9.59 3.24
CA VAL A 130 5.18 9.08 3.63
C VAL A 130 4.08 9.74 2.80
N LEU A 131 4.16 11.05 2.58
CA LEU A 131 3.21 11.78 1.74
C LEU A 131 3.23 11.30 0.28
N TYR A 132 4.40 11.00 -0.27
CA TYR A 132 4.51 10.42 -1.60
C TYR A 132 3.93 9.00 -1.69
N LEU A 133 4.11 8.19 -0.64
CA LEU A 133 3.50 6.87 -0.55
C LEU A 133 1.96 6.99 -0.58
N PHE A 134 1.40 7.92 0.18
CA PHE A 134 -0.04 8.21 0.19
C PHE A 134 -0.52 8.76 -1.14
N LEU A 135 0.23 9.66 -1.76
CA LEU A 135 -0.10 10.18 -3.09
C LEU A 135 -0.12 9.07 -4.14
N HIS A 136 0.84 8.14 -4.07
CA HIS A 136 0.86 7.00 -4.98
C HIS A 136 -0.34 6.08 -4.78
N ALA A 137 -0.72 5.78 -3.55
CA ALA A 137 -1.93 5.03 -3.23
C ALA A 137 -3.20 5.74 -3.76
N ASN A 138 -3.30 7.06 -3.56
CA ASN A 138 -4.41 7.86 -4.05
C ASN A 138 -4.52 7.85 -5.58
N ASN A 139 -3.41 7.93 -6.29
CA ASN A 139 -3.39 7.85 -7.76
C ASN A 139 -3.89 6.49 -8.27
N LEU A 140 -3.58 5.41 -7.57
CA LEU A 140 -4.10 4.08 -7.88
C LEU A 140 -5.60 3.96 -7.59
N TYR A 141 -6.11 4.57 -6.50
CA TYR A 141 -7.55 4.67 -6.26
C TYR A 141 -8.26 5.35 -7.42
N HIS A 142 -7.76 6.49 -7.89
CA HIS A 142 -8.35 7.19 -9.03
C HIS A 142 -8.33 6.34 -10.31
N HIS A 143 -7.23 5.63 -10.54
CA HIS A 143 -7.11 4.74 -11.70
C HIS A 143 -8.15 3.62 -11.67
N TYR A 144 -8.28 2.93 -10.54
CA TYR A 144 -9.23 1.82 -10.40
C TYR A 144 -10.69 2.27 -10.40
N LEU A 145 -11.00 3.40 -9.77
CA LEU A 145 -12.35 3.99 -9.83
C LEU A 145 -12.75 4.36 -11.25
N LYS A 146 -11.83 4.90 -12.04
CA LYS A 146 -12.08 5.20 -13.45
C LYS A 146 -12.34 3.93 -14.27
N GLU A 147 -11.63 2.86 -13.98
CA GLU A 147 -11.84 1.56 -14.61
C GLU A 147 -13.22 0.99 -14.25
N ILE A 148 -13.60 1.01 -12.97
CA ILE A 148 -14.93 0.58 -12.50
C ILE A 148 -16.04 1.38 -13.22
N ASN A 149 -15.93 2.70 -13.29
CA ASN A 149 -16.91 3.54 -13.97
C ASN A 149 -17.03 3.19 -15.46
N THR A 150 -15.93 2.89 -16.11
CA THR A 150 -15.93 2.47 -17.54
C THR A 150 -16.68 1.15 -17.71
N GLN A 151 -16.42 0.17 -16.83
CA GLN A 151 -17.11 -1.13 -16.87
C GLN A 151 -18.59 -0.99 -16.58
N THR A 152 -18.97 -0.17 -15.59
CA THR A 152 -20.38 0.11 -15.25
C THR A 152 -21.13 0.71 -16.44
N ASN A 153 -20.55 1.72 -17.10
CA ASN A 153 -21.15 2.34 -18.27
C ASN A 153 -21.32 1.36 -19.46
N MET A 154 -20.42 0.40 -19.61
CA MET A 154 -20.56 -0.66 -20.63
C MET A 154 -21.74 -1.57 -20.33
N VAL A 155 -21.85 -2.03 -19.08
CA VAL A 155 -22.96 -2.89 -18.63
C VAL A 155 -24.32 -2.19 -18.79
N GLU A 156 -24.42 -0.92 -18.43
CA GLU A 156 -25.63 -0.12 -18.62
C GLU A 156 -26.06 -0.07 -20.08
N LYS A 157 -25.13 0.23 -21.00
CA LYS A 157 -25.41 0.25 -22.45
C LYS A 157 -25.86 -1.10 -23.00
N ASP A 158 -25.28 -2.18 -22.51
CA ASP A 158 -25.66 -3.54 -22.94
C ASP A 158 -27.05 -3.92 -22.41
N LEU A 159 -27.41 -3.51 -21.19
CA LEU A 159 -28.74 -3.66 -20.64
C LEU A 159 -29.77 -2.89 -21.44
N GLU A 160 -29.52 -1.61 -21.76
CA GLU A 160 -30.42 -0.78 -22.60
C GLU A 160 -30.67 -1.42 -23.97
N ARG A 161 -29.62 -1.94 -24.61
CA ARG A 161 -29.74 -2.65 -25.89
C ARG A 161 -30.58 -3.91 -25.77
N SER A 162 -30.38 -4.68 -24.70
CA SER A 162 -31.14 -5.90 -24.44
C SER A 162 -32.61 -5.64 -24.22
N ILE A 163 -32.95 -4.60 -23.45
CA ILE A 163 -34.36 -4.18 -23.20
C ILE A 163 -34.99 -3.74 -24.51
N ARG A 164 -34.38 -2.87 -25.28
CA ARG A 164 -34.88 -2.39 -26.57
C ARG A 164 -35.11 -3.54 -27.57
N ASN A 165 -34.22 -4.52 -27.59
CA ASN A 165 -34.39 -5.70 -28.46
C ASN A 165 -35.58 -6.57 -28.06
N ARG A 166 -35.89 -6.70 -26.76
CA ARG A 166 -37.06 -7.42 -26.28
C ARG A 166 -38.35 -6.68 -26.62
N GLU A 167 -38.39 -5.35 -26.48
CA GLU A 167 -39.54 -4.53 -26.86
C GLU A 167 -39.84 -4.60 -28.35
N LEU A 168 -38.81 -4.70 -29.22
CA LEU A 168 -39.00 -4.84 -30.66
C LEU A 168 -39.47 -6.24 -31.10
N GLN A 169 -39.31 -7.27 -30.25
CA GLN A 169 -39.74 -8.64 -30.52
C GLN A 169 -41.13 -8.98 -29.95
N SER A 170 -41.65 -8.10 -29.13
CA SER A 170 -43.00 -8.21 -28.57
C SER A 170 -44.05 -7.51 -29.44
#